data_4a3f0f595a3eb47e3a2edb3eaefde6fe
#
_entry.id   4a3f0f595a3eb47e3a2edb3eaefde6fe
#
_cell.length_a   1.000
_cell.length_b   1.000
_cell.length_c   1.000
_cell.angle_alpha   90.00
_cell.angle_beta   90.00
_cell.angle_gamma   90.00
#
_symmetry.space_group_name_H-M   'P 1'
#
loop_
_entity.id
_entity.type
_entity.pdbx_description
1 polymer ?
#
loop_
_entity_poly.entity_id
_entity_poly.type
_entity_poly.pdbx_seq_one_letter_code
_entity_poly.pdbx_strand_id
1 'polypeptide(L)'
;KGIRKRVFEHCIKNNGGYLSQACSAAEQLAWLYNDILNLGDSTQPMIPEEFSGVPSKYNQDYVTGAGYNGPFESSYDRLIIAPAHYALVAYATLIEVGRMAPEALDMFNKDGSSVEMIGAEHSPGMEVHNGTLGVGLSTGAGLAMGRKIKKETGEVCVFMSDGELQE
;
A
#
# COMPACT_ATOMS: atom_id res chain seq x y z
N LYS A 1 -10.33 -14.16 -5.48
CA LYS A 1 -9.64 -15.40 -5.93
C LYS A 1 -8.28 -15.07 -6.52
N GLY A 2 -8.17 -14.10 -7.42
CA GLY A 2 -6.94 -13.71 -8.10
C GLY A 2 -5.82 -13.32 -7.12
N ILE A 3 -6.12 -12.49 -6.12
CA ILE A 3 -5.15 -12.05 -5.10
C ILE A 3 -4.46 -13.26 -4.44
N ARG A 4 -5.20 -14.21 -3.89
CA ARG A 4 -4.63 -15.39 -3.24
C ARG A 4 -3.82 -16.26 -4.20
N LYS A 5 -4.31 -16.45 -5.44
CA LYS A 5 -3.60 -17.22 -6.45
C LYS A 5 -2.23 -16.57 -6.72
N ARG A 6 -2.20 -15.27 -6.96
CA ARG A 6 -0.97 -14.51 -7.26
C ARG A 6 0.04 -14.57 -6.13
N VAL A 7 -0.41 -14.36 -4.88
CA VAL A 7 0.48 -14.46 -3.71
C VAL A 7 1.02 -15.89 -3.55
N PHE A 8 0.17 -16.90 -3.72
CA PHE A 8 0.57 -18.30 -3.62
C PHE A 8 1.64 -18.66 -4.68
N GLU A 9 1.42 -18.29 -5.94
CA GLU A 9 2.38 -18.52 -7.03
C GLU A 9 3.71 -17.80 -6.76
N HIS A 10 3.64 -16.55 -6.27
CA HIS A 10 4.83 -15.79 -5.88
C HIS A 10 5.60 -16.46 -4.74
N CYS A 11 4.91 -16.88 -3.68
CA CYS A 11 5.55 -17.55 -2.53
C CYS A 11 6.23 -18.85 -2.92
N ILE A 12 5.63 -19.65 -3.82
CA ILE A 12 6.26 -20.88 -4.33
C ILE A 12 7.50 -20.55 -5.16
N LYS A 13 7.40 -19.60 -6.10
CA LYS A 13 8.49 -19.21 -7.01
C LYS A 13 9.70 -18.68 -6.24
N ASN A 14 9.48 -17.89 -5.18
CA ASN A 14 10.51 -17.14 -4.48
C ASN A 14 10.85 -17.71 -3.09
N ASN A 15 10.23 -18.83 -2.70
CA ASN A 15 10.39 -19.47 -1.38
C ASN A 15 10.20 -18.47 -0.21
N GLY A 16 9.25 -17.54 -0.32
CA GLY A 16 9.00 -16.53 0.69
C GLY A 16 7.86 -15.59 0.31
N GLY A 17 7.43 -14.75 1.27
CA GLY A 17 6.34 -13.79 1.13
C GLY A 17 5.09 -14.23 1.90
N TYR A 18 4.86 -13.77 3.00
CA TYR A 18 3.72 -13.81 3.94
C TYR A 18 2.36 -14.33 3.36
N LEU A 19 2.29 -15.64 3.02
CA LEU A 19 1.10 -16.25 2.41
C LEU A 19 -0.14 -16.17 3.32
N SER A 20 0.04 -16.30 4.63
CA SER A 20 -1.05 -16.24 5.60
C SER A 20 -1.80 -14.91 5.56
N GLN A 21 -1.09 -13.80 5.37
CA GLN A 21 -1.68 -12.46 5.25
C GLN A 21 -2.60 -12.36 4.04
N ALA A 22 -2.22 -12.96 2.91
CA ALA A 22 -3.09 -13.01 1.74
C ALA A 22 -4.35 -13.85 1.99
N CYS A 23 -4.23 -14.92 2.76
CA CYS A 23 -5.37 -15.77 3.10
C CYS A 23 -6.39 -15.04 3.98
N SER A 24 -5.94 -14.17 4.89
CA SER A 24 -6.82 -13.42 5.80
C SER A 24 -7.30 -12.08 5.23
N ALA A 25 -6.49 -11.40 4.40
CA ALA A 25 -6.76 -10.03 3.96
C ALA A 25 -7.42 -9.91 2.57
N ALA A 26 -7.39 -10.97 1.75
CA ALA A 26 -7.76 -10.87 0.33
C ALA A 26 -9.17 -10.35 0.08
N GLU A 27 -10.16 -10.76 0.87
CA GLU A 27 -11.54 -10.29 0.72
C GLU A 27 -11.68 -8.83 1.15
N GLN A 28 -11.07 -8.48 2.26
CA GLN A 28 -11.13 -7.12 2.82
C GLN A 28 -10.49 -6.12 1.85
N LEU A 29 -9.28 -6.41 1.35
CA LEU A 29 -8.62 -5.54 0.38
C LEU A 29 -9.37 -5.49 -0.96
N ALA A 30 -9.88 -6.63 -1.44
CA ALA A 30 -10.70 -6.65 -2.65
C ALA A 30 -11.95 -5.78 -2.50
N TRP A 31 -12.63 -5.84 -1.36
CA TRP A 31 -13.81 -5.04 -1.09
C TRP A 31 -13.48 -3.56 -0.93
N LEU A 32 -12.41 -3.22 -0.19
CA LEU A 32 -11.95 -1.85 -0.04
C LEU A 32 -11.70 -1.19 -1.41
N TYR A 33 -10.90 -1.83 -2.27
CA TYR A 33 -10.52 -1.24 -3.56
C TYR A 33 -11.63 -1.23 -4.63
N ASN A 34 -12.63 -2.12 -4.56
CA ASN A 34 -13.69 -2.18 -5.57
C ASN A 34 -14.98 -1.46 -5.16
N ASP A 35 -15.30 -1.45 -3.86
CA ASP A 35 -16.64 -1.08 -3.41
C ASP A 35 -16.66 0.10 -2.42
N ILE A 36 -15.58 0.34 -1.70
CA ILE A 36 -15.56 1.33 -0.62
C ILE A 36 -14.79 2.59 -0.99
N LEU A 37 -13.53 2.43 -1.42
CA LEU A 37 -12.61 3.56 -1.56
C LEU A 37 -12.85 4.34 -2.86
N ASN A 38 -13.06 5.63 -2.72
CA ASN A 38 -13.04 6.58 -3.83
C ASN A 38 -11.62 7.08 -4.05
N LEU A 39 -10.85 6.36 -4.85
CA LEU A 39 -9.42 6.64 -5.04
C LEU A 39 -9.09 7.44 -6.33
N GLY A 40 -10.02 7.53 -7.29
CA GLY A 40 -9.70 8.04 -8.63
C GLY A 40 -8.69 7.16 -9.37
N ASP A 41 -8.11 7.67 -10.44
CA ASP A 41 -7.13 6.95 -11.25
C ASP A 41 -5.75 6.95 -10.57
N SER A 42 -4.96 5.89 -10.80
CA SER A 42 -3.58 5.84 -10.33
C SER A 42 -2.74 6.92 -11.01
N THR A 43 -1.90 7.62 -10.25
CA THR A 43 -0.96 8.64 -10.74
C THR A 43 0.46 8.12 -10.89
N GLN A 44 0.71 6.89 -10.47
CA GLN A 44 2.02 6.24 -10.55
C GLN A 44 2.13 5.37 -11.81
N PRO A 45 3.34 5.11 -12.32
CA PRO A 45 3.53 4.14 -13.38
C PRO A 45 3.06 2.76 -12.94
N MET A 46 2.48 1.99 -13.87
CA MET A 46 2.03 0.61 -13.62
C MET A 46 3.19 -0.32 -13.23
N ILE A 47 4.38 -0.07 -13.75
CA ILE A 47 5.65 -0.67 -13.31
C ILE A 47 6.29 0.33 -12.34
N PRO A 48 6.59 -0.07 -11.09
CA PRO A 48 7.17 0.83 -10.11
C PRO A 48 8.55 1.35 -10.53
N GLU A 49 8.81 2.58 -10.15
CA GLU A 49 10.14 3.17 -10.31
C GLU A 49 11.13 2.56 -9.30
N GLU A 50 12.41 2.65 -9.63
CA GLU A 50 13.47 2.29 -8.70
C GLU A 50 13.45 3.23 -7.47
N PHE A 51 13.89 2.70 -6.35
CA PHE A 51 14.01 3.49 -5.12
C PHE A 51 15.03 4.62 -5.29
N SER A 52 14.57 5.85 -5.17
CA SER A 52 15.36 7.08 -5.37
C SER A 52 15.88 7.71 -4.07
N GLY A 53 15.79 6.99 -2.97
CA GLY A 53 16.13 7.49 -1.64
C GLY A 53 14.93 8.04 -0.87
N VAL A 54 15.14 8.34 0.41
CA VAL A 54 14.10 8.87 1.29
C VAL A 54 13.82 10.35 1.02
N PRO A 55 12.59 10.83 1.27
CA PRO A 55 12.25 12.25 1.13
C PRO A 55 13.11 13.12 2.04
N SER A 56 13.62 14.21 1.49
CA SER A 56 14.41 15.19 2.25
C SER A 56 14.40 16.55 1.54
N LYS A 57 14.97 17.56 2.19
CA LYS A 57 15.16 18.87 1.51
C LYS A 57 16.09 18.82 0.29
N TYR A 58 16.86 17.76 0.15
CA TYR A 58 17.77 17.52 -0.99
C TYR A 58 17.26 16.47 -1.98
N ASN A 59 16.17 15.77 -1.64
CA ASN A 59 15.52 14.78 -2.48
C ASN A 59 14.01 15.04 -2.44
N GLN A 60 13.54 15.95 -3.32
CA GLN A 60 12.15 16.33 -3.41
C GLN A 60 11.38 15.49 -4.44
N ASP A 61 12.11 14.90 -5.39
CA ASP A 61 11.57 14.02 -6.44
C ASP A 61 11.67 12.53 -6.02
N TYR A 62 11.41 12.24 -4.75
CA TYR A 62 11.44 10.89 -4.22
C TYR A 62 10.25 10.07 -4.73
N VAL A 63 10.47 8.76 -4.90
CA VAL A 63 9.39 7.83 -5.24
C VAL A 63 8.44 7.66 -4.05
N THR A 64 7.14 7.71 -4.31
CA THR A 64 6.09 7.44 -3.31
C THR A 64 5.12 6.38 -3.79
N GLY A 65 4.77 5.47 -2.90
CA GLY A 65 3.75 4.45 -3.15
C GLY A 65 2.31 4.97 -3.11
N ALA A 66 2.12 6.15 -2.53
CA ALA A 66 0.78 6.72 -2.31
C ALA A 66 0.00 7.01 -3.61
N GLY A 67 0.70 7.33 -4.71
CA GLY A 67 0.08 7.60 -6.00
C GLY A 67 -0.63 6.40 -6.63
N TYR A 68 -0.33 5.18 -6.19
CA TYR A 68 -1.08 3.97 -6.60
C TYR A 68 -2.51 3.98 -6.06
N ASN A 69 -2.75 4.70 -4.96
CA ASN A 69 -4.07 4.96 -4.39
C ASN A 69 -4.72 6.23 -4.94
N GLY A 70 -4.23 6.75 -6.08
CA GLY A 70 -4.79 7.89 -6.77
C GLY A 70 -4.23 9.25 -6.36
N PRO A 71 -4.73 10.33 -6.96
CA PRO A 71 -4.22 11.69 -6.74
C PRO A 71 -4.51 12.21 -5.33
N PHE A 72 -3.67 13.16 -4.89
CA PHE A 72 -3.83 13.84 -3.59
C PHE A 72 -4.86 14.98 -3.66
N GLU A 73 -6.07 14.68 -4.11
CA GLU A 73 -7.17 15.64 -4.16
C GLU A 73 -8.05 15.58 -2.92
N SER A 74 -8.71 16.69 -2.61
CA SER A 74 -9.51 16.85 -1.39
C SER A 74 -10.70 15.90 -1.28
N SER A 75 -11.21 15.41 -2.40
CA SER A 75 -12.38 14.54 -2.49
C SER A 75 -12.06 13.04 -2.55
N TYR A 76 -10.81 12.67 -2.79
CA TYR A 76 -10.41 11.27 -2.83
C TYR A 76 -10.00 10.77 -1.46
N ASP A 77 -10.25 9.50 -1.24
CA ASP A 77 -9.91 8.80 0.01
C ASP A 77 -8.42 8.49 0.08
N ARG A 78 -7.97 8.18 1.28
CA ARG A 78 -6.60 7.69 1.54
C ARG A 78 -6.67 6.35 2.26
N LEU A 79 -5.79 5.43 1.87
CA LEU A 79 -5.69 4.12 2.48
C LEU A 79 -4.34 3.94 3.17
N ILE A 80 -4.38 3.76 4.47
CA ILE A 80 -3.20 3.37 5.25
C ILE A 80 -3.26 1.87 5.48
N ILE A 81 -2.27 1.14 4.95
CA ILE A 81 -2.06 -0.27 5.29
C ILE A 81 -1.08 -0.29 6.47
N ALA A 82 -1.61 -0.46 7.68
CA ALA A 82 -0.83 -0.36 8.90
C ALA A 82 0.22 -1.48 9.04
N PRO A 83 -0.11 -2.77 8.81
CA PRO A 83 0.91 -3.81 8.92
C PRO A 83 1.79 -3.87 7.65
N ALA A 84 2.99 -3.32 7.72
CA ALA A 84 3.92 -3.23 6.59
C ALA A 84 4.26 -4.58 5.92
N HIS A 85 4.17 -5.68 6.67
CA HIS A 85 4.37 -7.04 6.16
C HIS A 85 3.19 -7.59 5.34
N TYR A 86 2.13 -6.82 5.17
CA TYR A 86 1.05 -7.10 4.20
C TYR A 86 1.36 -6.57 2.78
N ALA A 87 2.57 -6.08 2.54
CA ALA A 87 2.97 -5.49 1.27
C ALA A 87 2.68 -6.42 0.07
N LEU A 88 3.05 -7.70 0.10
CA LEU A 88 2.82 -8.61 -1.01
C LEU A 88 1.33 -8.78 -1.36
N VAL A 89 0.44 -8.86 -0.37
CA VAL A 89 -1.00 -8.96 -0.64
C VAL A 89 -1.57 -7.63 -1.14
N ALA A 90 -1.01 -6.49 -0.70
CA ALA A 90 -1.33 -5.18 -1.25
C ALA A 90 -0.94 -5.09 -2.74
N TYR A 91 0.28 -5.49 -3.10
CA TYR A 91 0.72 -5.53 -4.51
C TYR A 91 -0.16 -6.45 -5.36
N ALA A 92 -0.45 -7.65 -4.87
CA ALA A 92 -1.36 -8.55 -5.55
C ALA A 92 -2.75 -7.94 -5.75
N THR A 93 -3.24 -7.15 -4.80
CA THR A 93 -4.50 -6.42 -4.92
C THR A 93 -4.41 -5.33 -5.98
N LEU A 94 -3.36 -4.49 -5.94
CA LEU A 94 -3.13 -3.44 -6.94
C LEU A 94 -3.08 -4.00 -8.36
N ILE A 95 -2.47 -5.17 -8.54
CA ILE A 95 -2.43 -5.85 -9.85
C ILE A 95 -3.85 -6.30 -10.27
N GLU A 96 -4.61 -6.91 -9.37
CA GLU A 96 -5.95 -7.40 -9.69
C GLU A 96 -6.96 -6.27 -9.98
N VAL A 97 -6.75 -5.09 -9.40
CA VAL A 97 -7.57 -3.89 -9.70
C VAL A 97 -6.98 -2.99 -10.81
N GLY A 98 -5.90 -3.42 -11.46
CA GLY A 98 -5.33 -2.73 -12.60
C GLY A 98 -4.49 -1.49 -12.28
N ARG A 99 -4.01 -1.34 -11.02
CA ARG A 99 -3.18 -0.20 -10.58
C ARG A 99 -1.68 -0.49 -10.61
N MET A 100 -1.28 -1.74 -10.80
CA MET A 100 0.11 -2.18 -10.87
C MET A 100 0.24 -3.28 -11.93
N ALA A 101 1.32 -3.29 -12.69
CA ALA A 101 1.58 -4.32 -13.68
C ALA A 101 2.02 -5.64 -13.03
N PRO A 102 1.60 -6.81 -13.53
CA PRO A 102 2.02 -8.10 -12.96
C PRO A 102 3.53 -8.30 -12.92
N GLU A 103 4.26 -7.76 -13.89
CA GLU A 103 5.72 -7.84 -14.02
C GLU A 103 6.45 -7.12 -12.88
N ALA A 104 5.79 -6.20 -12.21
CA ALA A 104 6.35 -5.51 -11.05
C ALA A 104 6.72 -6.47 -9.90
N LEU A 105 6.07 -7.63 -9.79
CA LEU A 105 6.46 -8.65 -8.82
C LEU A 105 7.82 -9.30 -9.12
N ASP A 106 8.34 -9.18 -10.32
CA ASP A 106 9.70 -9.61 -10.62
C ASP A 106 10.77 -8.72 -9.96
N MET A 107 10.37 -7.53 -9.50
CA MET A 107 11.21 -6.61 -8.73
C MET A 107 11.15 -6.86 -7.22
N PHE A 108 10.29 -7.77 -6.76
CA PHE A 108 10.04 -7.99 -5.35
C PHE A 108 11.32 -8.30 -4.56
N ASN A 109 11.60 -7.48 -3.56
CA ASN A 109 12.71 -7.59 -2.63
C ASN A 109 14.10 -7.65 -3.31
N LYS A 110 14.25 -7.02 -4.48
CA LYS A 110 15.54 -6.84 -5.15
C LYS A 110 16.20 -5.53 -4.71
N ASP A 111 17.51 -5.49 -4.73
CA ASP A 111 18.28 -4.28 -4.43
C ASP A 111 17.87 -3.13 -5.36
N GLY A 112 17.64 -1.96 -4.79
CA GLY A 112 17.20 -0.78 -5.53
C GLY A 112 15.71 -0.76 -5.92
N SER A 113 14.96 -1.82 -5.61
CA SER A 113 13.53 -1.87 -5.89
C SER A 113 12.71 -1.11 -4.84
N SER A 114 11.61 -0.51 -5.27
CA SER A 114 10.55 0.00 -4.38
C SER A 114 9.52 -1.07 -4.00
N VAL A 115 9.60 -2.28 -4.60
CA VAL A 115 8.68 -3.39 -4.32
C VAL A 115 9.26 -4.27 -3.22
N GLU A 116 9.13 -3.81 -1.99
CA GLU A 116 9.75 -4.44 -0.82
C GLU A 116 8.82 -5.47 -0.14
N MET A 117 9.41 -6.45 0.54
CA MET A 117 8.68 -7.46 1.32
C MET A 117 8.02 -6.84 2.57
N ILE A 118 8.69 -5.86 3.18
CA ILE A 118 8.16 -5.02 4.27
C ILE A 118 7.97 -3.63 3.68
N GLY A 119 6.73 -3.25 3.44
CA GLY A 119 6.43 -2.01 2.73
C GLY A 119 6.83 -0.75 3.49
N ALA A 120 7.28 0.24 2.74
CA ALA A 120 7.58 1.59 3.22
C ALA A 120 6.85 2.63 2.35
N GLU A 121 6.97 3.90 2.65
CA GLU A 121 6.27 4.99 1.94
C GLU A 121 6.54 5.06 0.43
N HIS A 122 7.64 4.47 -0.03
CA HIS A 122 7.97 4.35 -1.46
C HIS A 122 7.42 3.08 -2.11
N SER A 123 6.92 2.13 -1.32
CA SER A 123 6.39 0.86 -1.83
C SER A 123 4.98 1.04 -2.39
N PRO A 124 4.65 0.44 -3.55
CA PRO A 124 3.35 0.61 -4.20
C PRO A 124 2.14 0.44 -3.26
N GLY A 125 1.27 1.44 -3.21
CA GLY A 125 0.08 1.44 -2.38
C GLY A 125 0.30 1.75 -0.90
N MET A 126 1.55 1.89 -0.46
CA MET A 126 1.87 2.35 0.89
C MET A 126 1.88 3.88 0.93
N GLU A 127 1.07 4.48 1.79
CA GLU A 127 0.95 5.94 1.87
C GLU A 127 1.85 6.56 2.92
N VAL A 128 2.24 5.75 3.89
CA VAL A 128 3.10 6.15 5.01
C VAL A 128 3.98 4.97 5.43
N HIS A 129 5.07 5.26 6.10
CA HIS A 129 5.90 4.24 6.70
C HIS A 129 5.28 3.75 8.02
N ASN A 130 4.98 2.45 8.11
CA ASN A 130 4.39 1.80 9.28
C ASN A 130 5.25 0.59 9.72
N GLY A 131 6.56 0.78 9.85
CA GLY A 131 7.46 -0.29 10.29
C GLY A 131 7.23 -0.74 11.73
N THR A 132 6.64 0.11 12.56
CA THR A 132 6.25 -0.21 13.94
C THR A 132 4.76 -0.55 13.98
N LEU A 133 4.42 -1.77 14.42
CA LEU A 133 3.02 -2.19 14.56
C LEU A 133 2.28 -1.31 15.58
N GLY A 134 0.98 -1.15 15.41
CA GLY A 134 0.11 -0.33 16.26
C GLY A 134 0.12 1.17 15.95
N VAL A 135 1.14 1.69 15.25
CA VAL A 135 1.27 3.13 14.95
C VAL A 135 0.32 3.59 13.83
N GLY A 136 -0.09 2.69 12.95
CA GLY A 136 -0.89 3.03 11.77
C GLY A 136 -2.20 3.73 12.09
N LEU A 137 -2.88 3.35 13.18
CA LEU A 137 -4.12 3.99 13.60
C LEU A 137 -3.90 5.45 14.01
N SER A 138 -2.85 5.71 14.80
CA SER A 138 -2.49 7.07 15.23
C SER A 138 -2.09 7.96 14.04
N THR A 139 -1.35 7.38 13.09
CA THR A 139 -0.97 8.06 11.83
C THR A 139 -2.22 8.41 11.01
N GLY A 140 -3.15 7.46 10.86
CA GLY A 140 -4.42 7.67 10.18
C GLY A 140 -5.28 8.75 10.84
N ALA A 141 -5.35 8.75 12.16
CA ALA A 141 -6.05 9.78 12.94
C ALA A 141 -5.44 11.17 12.71
N GLY A 142 -4.10 11.27 12.69
CA GLY A 142 -3.39 12.51 12.40
C GLY A 142 -3.69 13.03 11.00
N LEU A 143 -3.66 12.14 10.00
CA LEU A 143 -4.01 12.48 8.62
C LEU A 143 -5.45 12.95 8.50
N ALA A 144 -6.41 12.24 9.09
CA ALA A 144 -7.82 12.60 9.11
C ALA A 144 -8.06 13.97 9.77
N MET A 145 -7.35 14.25 10.88
CA MET A 145 -7.41 15.55 11.53
C MET A 145 -6.86 16.66 10.62
N GLY A 146 -5.73 16.44 9.96
CA GLY A 146 -5.14 17.38 9.02
C GLY A 146 -6.09 17.68 7.85
N ARG A 147 -6.72 16.66 7.27
CA ARG A 147 -7.73 16.79 6.21
C ARG A 147 -8.95 17.58 6.68
N LYS A 148 -9.44 17.31 7.89
CA LYS A 148 -10.55 18.04 8.49
C LYS A 148 -10.23 19.54 8.66
N ILE A 149 -9.02 19.88 9.10
CA ILE A 149 -8.56 21.28 9.21
C ILE A 149 -8.55 21.95 7.84
N LYS A 150 -8.11 21.25 6.79
CA LYS A 150 -8.11 21.73 5.41
C LYS A 150 -9.49 21.74 4.76
N LYS A 151 -10.52 21.22 5.43
CA LYS A 151 -11.89 21.07 4.90
C LYS A 151 -11.95 20.14 3.67
N GLU A 152 -11.10 19.14 3.61
CA GLU A 152 -11.16 18.07 2.61
C GLU A 152 -12.32 17.12 2.93
N THR A 153 -12.88 16.47 1.90
CA THR A 153 -14.10 15.65 2.01
C THR A 153 -13.86 14.15 1.89
N GLY A 154 -12.71 13.74 1.33
CA GLY A 154 -12.35 12.33 1.24
C GLY A 154 -12.04 11.74 2.63
N GLU A 155 -12.31 10.47 2.77
CA GLU A 155 -12.12 9.72 4.01
C GLU A 155 -10.69 9.21 4.18
N VAL A 156 -10.33 8.78 5.39
CA VAL A 156 -9.09 8.07 5.68
C VAL A 156 -9.45 6.69 6.20
N CYS A 157 -9.12 5.68 5.44
CA CYS A 157 -9.29 4.28 5.81
C CYS A 157 -7.96 3.73 6.34
N VAL A 158 -8.00 3.02 7.47
CA VAL A 158 -6.84 2.34 8.04
C VAL A 158 -7.12 0.84 8.06
N PHE A 159 -6.38 0.10 7.24
CA PHE A 159 -6.41 -1.36 7.26
C PHE A 159 -5.43 -1.84 8.35
N MET A 160 -5.93 -2.60 9.31
CA MET A 160 -5.17 -3.09 10.45
C MET A 160 -5.30 -4.60 10.61
N SER A 161 -4.31 -5.22 11.21
CA SER A 161 -4.44 -6.57 11.76
C SER A 161 -5.04 -6.52 13.17
N ASP A 162 -5.64 -7.62 13.60
CA ASP A 162 -6.19 -7.77 14.96
C ASP A 162 -5.10 -7.66 16.04
N GLY A 163 -3.90 -8.17 15.74
CA GLY A 163 -2.74 -8.07 16.65
C GLY A 163 -2.30 -6.64 16.92
N GLU A 164 -2.39 -5.75 15.94
CA GLU A 164 -2.01 -4.34 16.11
C GLU A 164 -2.90 -3.57 17.10
N LEU A 165 -4.11 -4.05 17.35
CA LEU A 165 -5.00 -3.44 18.35
C LEU A 165 -4.57 -3.70 19.79
N GLN A 166 -3.55 -4.53 19.99
CA GLN A 166 -3.03 -4.89 21.31
C GLN A 166 -1.67 -4.23 21.61
N GLU A 167 -1.11 -3.52 20.64
CA GLU A 167 0.11 -2.73 20.80
C GLU A 167 -0.21 -1.35 21.39
#